data_4c4afb32d9442bf6e2a68f5214eedfac
#
_entry.id   4c4afb32d9442bf6e2a68f5214eedfac
#
_cell.length_a   1.000
_cell.length_b   1.000
_cell.length_c   1.000
_cell.angle_alpha   90.00
_cell.angle_beta   90.00
_cell.angle_gamma   90.00
#
_symmetry.space_group_name_H-M   'P 1'
#
loop_
_entity.id
_entity.type
_entity.pdbx_description
1 polymer ?
#
loop_
_entity_poly.entity_id
_entity_poly.type
_entity_poly.pdbx_seq_one_letter_code
_entity_poly.pdbx_strand_id
1 'polypeptide(L)'
;MNKERVVSILCVLLLLSIASAGCTVNLQSPSGRANSSQSSSGAKIPLGTSSGTAHMLAVWEQDNNSYAGALSDVVVSTEPGTGHVFVETRPLTGVDFQETARIAVNVAAERAHINPNQRDFKFIVRVPEKVDAVDGPSAGLPMAVAVYSAMIKKQTNPNVYGTGAINSDGTVSKVGGVYWKALAAARSGARTVIIPSSEMVVSTTSPLDMSAKGGANLHDELEKSGYDVRVVGVKNIDEALPYYFS
;
A
#
# COMPACT_ATOMS: atom_id res chain seq x y z
N MET A 1 -47.32 -16.12 -10.67
CA MET A 1 -48.16 -16.38 -9.48
C MET A 1 -47.27 -16.25 -8.26
N ASN A 2 -47.43 -15.13 -7.56
CA ASN A 2 -46.57 -14.60 -6.49
C ASN A 2 -46.62 -15.49 -5.23
N LYS A 3 -45.48 -15.58 -4.55
CA LYS A 3 -45.46 -15.78 -3.09
C LYS A 3 -44.35 -14.97 -2.47
N GLU A 4 -44.68 -13.82 -2.01
CA GLU A 4 -43.94 -13.04 -1.03
C GLU A 4 -43.91 -13.80 0.30
N ARG A 5 -42.75 -13.89 0.91
CA ARG A 5 -42.62 -14.30 2.32
C ARG A 5 -42.16 -13.08 3.13
N VAL A 6 -43.12 -12.51 3.81
CA VAL A 6 -42.93 -11.53 4.85
C VAL A 6 -42.38 -12.22 6.09
N VAL A 7 -41.17 -11.85 6.51
CA VAL A 7 -40.60 -12.25 7.82
C VAL A 7 -40.86 -11.10 8.79
N SER A 8 -41.74 -11.34 9.73
CA SER A 8 -42.05 -10.45 10.83
C SER A 8 -41.00 -10.48 11.90
N ILE A 9 -40.32 -9.36 12.18
CA ILE A 9 -39.40 -9.23 13.30
C ILE A 9 -40.12 -8.67 14.49
N LEU A 10 -40.26 -9.48 15.52
CA LEU A 10 -40.87 -9.16 16.80
C LEU A 10 -39.84 -8.37 17.65
N CYS A 11 -40.10 -7.06 17.88
CA CYS A 11 -39.38 -6.25 18.84
C CYS A 11 -39.84 -6.57 20.27
N VAL A 12 -38.97 -7.12 21.08
CA VAL A 12 -39.15 -7.20 22.53
C VAL A 12 -38.39 -6.03 23.18
N LEU A 13 -39.16 -5.07 23.68
CA LEU A 13 -38.71 -3.98 24.54
C LEU A 13 -38.48 -4.51 25.95
N LEU A 14 -37.21 -4.54 26.41
CA LEU A 14 -36.90 -4.74 27.82
C LEU A 14 -36.33 -3.43 28.38
N LEU A 15 -37.17 -2.74 29.16
CA LEU A 15 -36.77 -1.59 29.98
C LEU A 15 -36.04 -2.10 31.23
N LEU A 16 -34.72 -1.81 31.34
CA LEU A 16 -34.04 -1.89 32.61
C LEU A 16 -33.51 -0.52 33.00
N SER A 17 -34.05 0.01 34.06
CA SER A 17 -33.59 1.16 34.83
C SER A 17 -32.25 0.86 35.49
N ILE A 18 -31.19 1.63 35.22
CA ILE A 18 -29.94 1.57 35.97
C ILE A 18 -29.69 2.92 36.64
N ALA A 19 -29.56 2.82 37.94
CA ALA A 19 -29.29 3.92 38.85
C ALA A 19 -27.93 4.58 38.57
N SER A 20 -27.92 5.91 38.64
CA SER A 20 -26.73 6.76 38.59
C SER A 20 -25.87 6.61 39.81
N ALA A 21 -24.69 6.00 39.68
CA ALA A 21 -23.61 6.10 40.66
C ALA A 21 -22.61 7.16 40.16
N GLY A 22 -22.64 8.33 40.80
CA GLY A 22 -21.69 9.38 40.54
C GLY A 22 -20.28 9.03 41.04
N CYS A 23 -19.30 8.99 40.16
CA CYS A 23 -17.88 8.97 40.52
C CYS A 23 -17.37 10.42 40.60
N THR A 24 -17.15 10.88 41.81
CA THR A 24 -16.40 12.12 42.09
C THR A 24 -14.90 11.82 41.93
N VAL A 25 -14.26 12.43 40.97
CA VAL A 25 -12.79 12.39 40.79
C VAL A 25 -12.17 13.44 41.72
N ASN A 26 -11.43 12.99 42.73
CA ASN A 26 -10.69 13.85 43.65
C ASN A 26 -9.30 14.15 43.03
N LEU A 27 -9.11 15.38 42.56
CA LEU A 27 -7.83 15.87 42.08
C LEU A 27 -6.94 16.30 43.25
N GLN A 28 -6.05 15.42 43.66
CA GLN A 28 -5.00 15.74 44.62
C GLN A 28 -3.67 15.88 43.87
N SER A 29 -3.15 17.09 43.83
CA SER A 29 -1.82 17.40 43.27
C SER A 29 -0.74 17.02 44.28
N PRO A 30 0.26 16.19 43.89
CA PRO A 30 1.47 16.05 44.72
C PRO A 30 2.52 17.06 44.23
N SER A 31 2.83 18.02 45.06
CA SER A 31 4.07 18.82 44.97
C SER A 31 5.25 17.95 45.34
N GLY A 32 5.99 17.45 44.35
CA GLY A 32 7.22 16.69 44.51
C GLY A 32 8.37 17.38 43.80
N ARG A 33 9.34 17.80 44.56
CA ARG A 33 10.59 18.47 44.19
C ARG A 33 11.43 17.61 43.27
N ALA A 34 11.71 18.09 42.05
CA ALA A 34 12.54 17.42 41.06
C ALA A 34 14.02 17.43 41.46
N ASN A 35 14.58 16.21 41.51
CA ASN A 35 16.02 16.04 41.48
C ASN A 35 16.45 15.84 40.04
N SER A 36 17.24 16.76 39.52
CA SER A 36 17.80 16.76 38.17
C SER A 36 18.96 15.76 38.06
N SER A 37 18.74 14.61 37.51
CA SER A 37 19.79 13.80 36.91
C SER A 37 19.78 14.03 35.39
N GLN A 38 20.78 14.76 34.90
CA GLN A 38 21.05 14.93 33.47
C GLN A 38 21.44 13.58 32.88
N SER A 39 20.52 12.95 32.16
CA SER A 39 20.85 11.94 31.17
C SER A 39 20.95 12.63 29.82
N SER A 40 22.05 12.38 29.11
CA SER A 40 22.35 12.87 27.76
C SER A 40 21.17 12.61 26.82
N SER A 41 20.38 13.63 26.55
CA SER A 41 19.29 13.59 25.58
C SER A 41 19.88 13.64 24.18
N GLY A 42 19.93 12.47 23.51
CA GLY A 42 19.94 12.48 22.07
C GLY A 42 18.72 13.30 21.60
N ALA A 43 18.98 14.34 20.82
CA ALA A 43 17.97 15.25 20.33
C ALA A 43 16.85 14.43 19.64
N LYS A 44 15.68 14.29 20.29
CA LYS A 44 14.48 13.76 19.66
C LYS A 44 14.07 14.76 18.58
N ILE A 45 14.36 14.47 17.32
CA ILE A 45 13.77 15.19 16.19
C ILE A 45 12.26 15.10 16.38
N PRO A 46 11.51 16.22 16.42
CA PRO A 46 10.06 16.15 16.48
C PRO A 46 9.55 15.32 15.30
N LEU A 47 8.93 14.20 15.58
CA LEU A 47 8.33 13.30 14.60
C LEU A 47 7.04 13.96 14.08
N GLY A 48 7.17 15.00 13.25
CA GLY A 48 6.03 15.64 12.61
C GLY A 48 5.32 14.72 11.62
N THR A 49 4.13 15.09 11.23
CA THR A 49 3.39 14.47 10.12
C THR A 49 4.19 14.59 8.82
N SER A 50 4.24 13.51 8.04
CA SER A 50 4.87 13.48 6.72
C SER A 50 4.09 12.55 5.80
N SER A 51 4.28 12.71 4.48
CA SER A 51 3.62 11.88 3.50
C SER A 51 4.59 11.45 2.40
N GLY A 52 4.31 10.28 1.83
CA GLY A 52 4.98 9.74 0.66
C GLY A 52 3.95 9.20 -0.33
N THR A 53 4.32 9.19 -1.60
CA THR A 53 3.47 8.68 -2.67
C THR A 53 4.28 7.75 -3.56
N ALA A 54 3.66 6.70 -4.07
CA ALA A 54 4.23 5.88 -5.14
C ALA A 54 3.14 5.48 -6.13
N HIS A 55 3.52 5.42 -7.41
CA HIS A 55 2.64 4.92 -8.46
C HIS A 55 2.54 3.41 -8.39
N MET A 56 1.33 2.89 -8.36
CA MET A 56 1.04 1.46 -8.37
C MET A 56 0.24 1.07 -9.60
N LEU A 57 0.29 -0.21 -9.94
CA LEU A 57 -0.30 -0.76 -11.14
C LEU A 57 -1.30 -1.85 -10.79
N ALA A 58 -2.48 -1.78 -11.38
CA ALA A 58 -3.52 -2.79 -11.28
C ALA A 58 -3.84 -3.40 -12.65
N VAL A 59 -4.54 -4.51 -12.67
CA VAL A 59 -5.11 -5.14 -13.86
C VAL A 59 -6.54 -5.55 -13.54
N TRP A 60 -7.44 -5.39 -14.51
CA TRP A 60 -8.82 -5.89 -14.41
C TRP A 60 -9.25 -6.61 -15.68
N GLU A 61 -10.23 -7.46 -15.54
CA GLU A 61 -10.90 -8.12 -16.65
C GLU A 61 -12.00 -7.21 -17.20
N GLN A 62 -12.11 -7.13 -18.52
CA GLN A 62 -13.15 -6.42 -19.24
C GLN A 62 -14.25 -7.40 -19.71
N ASP A 63 -15.41 -6.88 -20.13
CA ASP A 63 -16.61 -7.66 -20.47
C ASP A 63 -16.44 -8.76 -21.53
N ASN A 64 -15.34 -8.77 -22.27
CA ASN A 64 -15.09 -9.69 -23.39
C ASN A 64 -13.89 -10.63 -23.17
N ASN A 65 -13.59 -11.00 -21.93
CA ASN A 65 -12.40 -11.78 -21.55
C ASN A 65 -11.07 -11.14 -21.99
N SER A 66 -11.06 -9.83 -22.21
CA SER A 66 -9.83 -9.07 -22.39
C SER A 66 -9.39 -8.45 -21.05
N TYR A 67 -8.13 -8.01 -20.99
CA TYR A 67 -7.55 -7.46 -19.78
C TYR A 67 -7.02 -6.06 -20.04
N ALA A 68 -7.17 -5.19 -19.07
CA ALA A 68 -6.61 -3.85 -19.11
C ALA A 68 -5.82 -3.55 -17.85
N GLY A 69 -4.72 -2.82 -18.02
CA GLY A 69 -3.98 -2.26 -16.90
C GLY A 69 -4.55 -0.94 -16.45
N ALA A 70 -4.40 -0.64 -15.18
CA ALA A 70 -4.75 0.63 -14.57
C ALA A 70 -3.60 1.21 -13.78
N LEU A 71 -3.64 2.53 -13.68
CA LEU A 71 -2.76 3.32 -12.83
C LEU A 71 -3.52 3.76 -11.60
N SER A 72 -2.81 3.77 -10.50
CA SER A 72 -3.30 4.37 -9.25
C SER A 72 -2.11 4.87 -8.45
N ASP A 73 -2.38 5.70 -7.46
CA ASP A 73 -1.37 6.12 -6.49
C ASP A 73 -1.70 5.54 -5.13
N VAL A 74 -0.68 5.07 -4.44
CA VAL A 74 -0.76 4.89 -3.00
C VAL A 74 -0.10 6.10 -2.33
N VAL A 75 -0.88 6.77 -1.50
CA VAL A 75 -0.41 7.88 -0.66
C VAL A 75 -0.40 7.40 0.77
N VAL A 76 0.74 7.53 1.42
CA VAL A 76 0.88 7.18 2.84
C VAL A 76 1.21 8.43 3.62
N SER A 77 0.41 8.76 4.61
CA SER A 77 0.78 9.74 5.63
C SER A 77 1.15 9.03 6.93
N THR A 78 2.11 9.60 7.65
CA THR A 78 2.54 9.09 8.94
C THR A 78 2.69 10.23 9.94
N GLU A 79 2.27 9.96 11.17
CA GLU A 79 2.30 10.89 12.30
C GLU A 79 2.76 10.16 13.58
N PRO A 80 3.15 10.88 14.65
CA PRO A 80 3.40 10.26 15.94
C PRO A 80 2.17 9.46 16.40
N GLY A 81 2.39 8.23 16.86
CA GLY A 81 1.30 7.32 17.19
C GLY A 81 1.77 6.09 17.95
N THR A 82 1.03 5.01 17.84
CA THR A 82 1.22 3.76 18.59
C THR A 82 1.32 2.51 17.70
N GLY A 83 1.57 2.69 16.41
CA GLY A 83 1.78 1.59 15.45
C GLY A 83 0.52 1.18 14.69
N HIS A 84 -0.52 2.01 14.69
CA HIS A 84 -1.72 1.69 13.94
C HIS A 84 -1.54 1.89 12.44
N VAL A 85 -2.13 0.99 11.66
CA VAL A 85 -2.20 1.07 10.20
C VAL A 85 -3.67 1.21 9.81
N PHE A 86 -4.01 2.38 9.28
CA PHE A 86 -5.34 2.71 8.78
C PHE A 86 -5.33 2.63 7.26
N VAL A 87 -6.36 2.03 6.70
CA VAL A 87 -6.55 1.96 5.24
C VAL A 87 -7.89 2.60 4.90
N GLU A 88 -7.89 3.53 3.96
CA GLU A 88 -9.12 4.14 3.48
C GLU A 88 -9.98 3.11 2.75
N THR A 89 -11.31 3.23 2.89
CA THR A 89 -12.28 2.31 2.31
C THR A 89 -12.99 2.85 1.07
N ARG A 90 -12.38 3.82 0.38
CA ARG A 90 -12.86 4.37 -0.90
C ARG A 90 -11.68 4.51 -1.88
N PRO A 91 -11.53 3.54 -2.81
CA PRO A 91 -12.36 2.33 -3.03
C PRO A 91 -12.30 1.35 -1.85
N LEU A 92 -13.22 0.36 -1.82
CA LEU A 92 -13.12 -0.72 -0.85
C LEU A 92 -11.80 -1.44 -0.99
N THR A 93 -11.15 -1.76 0.13
CA THR A 93 -9.89 -2.48 0.14
C THR A 93 -10.07 -3.87 0.73
N GLY A 94 -9.65 -4.89 -0.01
CA GLY A 94 -9.74 -6.28 0.41
C GLY A 94 -8.74 -6.65 1.51
N VAL A 95 -8.83 -7.89 1.97
CA VAL A 95 -8.01 -8.40 3.09
C VAL A 95 -6.53 -8.44 2.71
N ASP A 96 -6.21 -8.93 1.50
CA ASP A 96 -4.82 -9.02 1.03
C ASP A 96 -4.16 -7.64 0.93
N PHE A 97 -4.91 -6.62 0.49
CA PHE A 97 -4.42 -5.24 0.46
C PHE A 97 -4.10 -4.70 1.86
N GLN A 98 -4.97 -4.96 2.85
CA GLN A 98 -4.79 -4.52 4.23
C GLN A 98 -3.61 -5.22 4.91
N GLU A 99 -3.44 -6.53 4.67
CA GLU A 99 -2.29 -7.28 5.18
C GLU A 99 -0.98 -6.78 4.56
N THR A 100 -1.00 -6.56 3.25
CA THR A 100 0.13 -5.99 2.51
C THR A 100 0.55 -4.63 3.06
N ALA A 101 -0.40 -3.78 3.46
CA ALA A 101 -0.09 -2.48 4.07
C ALA A 101 0.70 -2.63 5.39
N ARG A 102 0.36 -3.63 6.23
CA ARG A 102 1.11 -3.92 7.46
C ARG A 102 2.52 -4.41 7.18
N ILE A 103 2.68 -5.32 6.20
CA ILE A 103 3.99 -5.81 5.76
C ILE A 103 4.83 -4.64 5.23
N ALA A 104 4.26 -3.81 4.38
CA ALA A 104 4.93 -2.65 3.79
C ALA A 104 5.45 -1.67 4.85
N VAL A 105 4.67 -1.42 5.91
CA VAL A 105 5.11 -0.58 7.04
C VAL A 105 6.35 -1.15 7.73
N ASN A 106 6.33 -2.44 8.06
CA ASN A 106 7.45 -3.07 8.77
C ASN A 106 8.72 -3.11 7.92
N VAL A 107 8.58 -3.48 6.64
CA VAL A 107 9.69 -3.55 5.68
C VAL A 107 10.32 -2.16 5.48
N ALA A 108 9.51 -1.13 5.27
CA ALA A 108 10.00 0.24 5.08
C ALA A 108 10.62 0.81 6.35
N ALA A 109 10.04 0.52 7.51
CA ALA A 109 10.53 0.97 8.82
C ALA A 109 11.93 0.42 9.13
N GLU A 110 12.16 -0.86 8.82
CA GLU A 110 13.47 -1.48 8.95
C GLU A 110 14.53 -0.76 8.10
N ARG A 111 14.23 -0.48 6.82
CA ARG A 111 15.16 0.23 5.90
C ARG A 111 15.36 1.70 6.27
N ALA A 112 14.36 2.34 6.83
CA ALA A 112 14.45 3.71 7.32
C ALA A 112 15.09 3.82 8.72
N HIS A 113 15.35 2.70 9.40
CA HIS A 113 15.81 2.63 10.79
C HIS A 113 14.90 3.39 11.76
N ILE A 114 13.57 3.31 11.53
CA ILE A 114 12.54 3.99 12.33
C ILE A 114 11.68 2.93 13.03
N ASN A 115 11.39 3.13 14.32
CA ASN A 115 10.48 2.24 15.03
C ASN A 115 9.02 2.50 14.59
N PRO A 116 8.34 1.56 13.91
CA PRO A 116 6.97 1.74 13.44
C PRO A 116 5.96 1.86 14.59
N ASN A 117 6.24 1.27 15.75
CA ASN A 117 5.35 1.33 16.92
C ASN A 117 5.25 2.72 17.59
N GLN A 118 6.01 3.70 17.11
CA GLN A 118 5.95 5.09 17.55
C GLN A 118 5.25 6.01 16.53
N ARG A 119 4.64 5.44 15.50
CA ARG A 119 3.98 6.15 14.42
C ARG A 119 2.71 5.44 14.00
N ASP A 120 1.70 6.21 13.62
CA ASP A 120 0.54 5.72 12.91
C ASP A 120 0.68 6.00 11.42
N PHE A 121 0.09 5.14 10.60
CA PHE A 121 0.17 5.17 9.15
C PHE A 121 -1.23 5.16 8.54
N LYS A 122 -1.48 6.06 7.58
CA LYS A 122 -2.76 6.16 6.87
C LYS A 122 -2.53 5.95 5.38
N PHE A 123 -3.11 4.91 4.84
CA PHE A 123 -3.03 4.55 3.41
C PHE A 123 -4.27 5.06 2.68
N ILE A 124 -4.05 5.78 1.59
CA ILE A 124 -5.07 6.28 0.69
C ILE A 124 -4.74 5.77 -0.71
N VAL A 125 -5.73 5.18 -1.38
CA VAL A 125 -5.60 4.76 -2.79
C VAL A 125 -6.30 5.80 -3.66
N ARG A 126 -5.56 6.42 -4.56
CA ARG A 126 -6.10 7.35 -5.56
C ARG A 126 -6.22 6.64 -6.89
N VAL A 127 -7.44 6.41 -7.31
CA VAL A 127 -7.77 5.82 -8.62
C VAL A 127 -8.30 6.91 -9.55
N PRO A 128 -7.87 6.96 -10.83
CA PRO A 128 -8.33 7.99 -11.77
C PRO A 128 -9.77 7.77 -12.22
N GLU A 129 -10.27 6.53 -12.14
CA GLU A 129 -11.61 6.14 -12.54
C GLU A 129 -12.41 5.62 -11.34
N LYS A 130 -13.73 5.51 -11.52
CA LYS A 130 -14.60 4.94 -10.48
C LYS A 130 -14.34 3.44 -10.39
N VAL A 131 -13.59 3.05 -9.37
CA VAL A 131 -13.28 1.66 -9.01
C VAL A 131 -13.98 1.36 -7.70
N ASP A 132 -14.77 0.30 -7.65
CA ASP A 132 -15.55 -0.07 -6.45
C ASP A 132 -14.68 -0.74 -5.39
N ALA A 133 -13.71 -1.56 -5.79
CA ALA A 133 -12.82 -2.27 -4.89
C ALA A 133 -11.42 -2.47 -5.47
N VAL A 134 -10.42 -2.51 -4.58
CA VAL A 134 -9.03 -2.86 -4.88
C VAL A 134 -8.60 -3.96 -3.91
N ASP A 135 -8.01 -5.02 -4.43
CA ASP A 135 -7.45 -6.09 -3.60
C ASP A 135 -6.21 -6.71 -4.24
N GLY A 136 -5.56 -7.59 -3.47
CA GLY A 136 -4.38 -8.34 -3.87
C GLY A 136 -3.06 -7.73 -3.40
N PRO A 137 -2.02 -8.59 -3.30
CA PRO A 137 -0.71 -8.22 -2.74
C PRO A 137 0.18 -7.43 -3.72
N SER A 138 -0.23 -7.25 -4.98
CA SER A 138 0.62 -6.70 -6.05
C SER A 138 1.00 -5.23 -5.87
N ALA A 139 0.34 -4.50 -4.95
CA ALA A 139 0.69 -3.16 -4.55
C ALA A 139 1.80 -3.09 -3.48
N GLY A 140 2.32 -4.23 -3.03
CA GLY A 140 3.22 -4.30 -1.88
C GLY A 140 4.51 -3.50 -2.04
N LEU A 141 5.19 -3.65 -3.18
CA LEU A 141 6.40 -2.88 -3.45
C LEU A 141 6.12 -1.36 -3.45
N PRO A 142 5.16 -0.81 -4.23
CA PRO A 142 4.87 0.62 -4.18
C PRO A 142 4.36 1.09 -2.82
N MET A 143 3.63 0.29 -2.05
CA MET A 143 3.25 0.62 -0.67
C MET A 143 4.47 0.81 0.22
N ALA A 144 5.43 -0.13 0.19
CA ALA A 144 6.64 -0.05 0.98
C ALA A 144 7.50 1.17 0.59
N VAL A 145 7.56 1.49 -0.70
CA VAL A 145 8.23 2.70 -1.20
C VAL A 145 7.54 3.97 -0.71
N ALA A 146 6.21 4.05 -0.72
CA ALA A 146 5.46 5.21 -0.22
C ALA A 146 5.64 5.40 1.29
N VAL A 147 5.63 4.32 2.07
CA VAL A 147 5.93 4.36 3.51
C VAL A 147 7.35 4.84 3.75
N TYR A 148 8.33 4.28 3.03
CA TYR A 148 9.73 4.68 3.14
C TYR A 148 9.91 6.17 2.79
N SER A 149 9.30 6.63 1.69
CA SER A 149 9.25 8.04 1.28
C SER A 149 8.72 8.95 2.39
N ALA A 150 7.59 8.57 3.01
CA ALA A 150 7.02 9.31 4.13
C ALA A 150 7.97 9.37 5.33
N MET A 151 8.63 8.25 5.67
CA MET A 151 9.55 8.17 6.81
C MET A 151 10.80 9.02 6.63
N ILE A 152 11.43 8.96 5.44
CA ILE A 152 12.64 9.72 5.15
C ILE A 152 12.36 11.16 4.67
N LYS A 153 11.07 11.51 4.48
CA LYS A 153 10.61 12.82 4.00
C LYS A 153 11.19 13.23 2.65
N LYS A 154 11.36 12.25 1.75
CA LYS A 154 11.86 12.47 0.39
C LYS A 154 10.82 11.99 -0.62
N GLN A 155 10.50 12.83 -1.61
CA GLN A 155 9.54 12.47 -2.66
C GLN A 155 10.14 11.43 -3.61
N THR A 156 9.26 10.57 -4.12
CA THR A 156 9.61 9.60 -5.15
C THR A 156 9.68 10.26 -6.53
N ASN A 157 10.43 9.67 -7.42
CA ASN A 157 10.47 10.06 -8.82
C ASN A 157 9.12 9.78 -9.51
N PRO A 158 8.41 10.79 -10.04
CA PRO A 158 7.07 10.62 -10.61
C PRO A 158 7.05 9.84 -11.94
N ASN A 159 8.21 9.57 -12.53
CA ASN A 159 8.32 8.79 -13.77
C ASN A 159 8.57 7.30 -13.52
N VAL A 160 8.55 6.85 -12.25
CA VAL A 160 8.82 5.47 -11.84
C VAL A 160 7.53 4.84 -11.33
N TYR A 161 7.12 3.77 -11.97
CA TYR A 161 5.95 2.96 -11.63
C TYR A 161 6.39 1.57 -11.20
N GLY A 162 5.67 0.94 -10.29
CA GLY A 162 6.04 -0.37 -9.80
C GLY A 162 4.87 -1.29 -9.52
N THR A 163 5.17 -2.59 -9.57
CA THR A 163 4.30 -3.66 -9.09
C THR A 163 5.15 -4.79 -8.53
N GLY A 164 4.61 -5.51 -7.56
CA GLY A 164 5.28 -6.62 -6.91
C GLY A 164 4.68 -6.88 -5.54
N ALA A 165 4.51 -8.14 -5.17
CA ALA A 165 4.17 -8.48 -3.80
C ALA A 165 5.42 -8.33 -2.92
N ILE A 166 5.27 -7.72 -1.75
CA ILE A 166 6.37 -7.55 -0.79
C ILE A 166 6.23 -8.56 0.34
N ASN A 167 7.29 -9.30 0.61
CA ASN A 167 7.37 -10.21 1.74
C ASN A 167 7.96 -9.52 2.97
N SER A 168 7.79 -10.10 4.15
CA SER A 168 8.26 -9.54 5.42
C SER A 168 9.78 -9.37 5.53
N ASP A 169 10.55 -10.13 4.74
CA ASP A 169 12.01 -10.00 4.62
C ASP A 169 12.45 -8.94 3.60
N GLY A 170 11.49 -8.27 2.94
CA GLY A 170 11.72 -7.27 1.91
C GLY A 170 11.96 -7.82 0.50
N THR A 171 11.83 -9.13 0.30
CA THR A 171 11.88 -9.73 -1.05
C THR A 171 10.62 -9.39 -1.85
N VAL A 172 10.77 -9.29 -3.18
CA VAL A 172 9.70 -8.97 -4.11
C VAL A 172 9.31 -10.21 -4.88
N SER A 173 8.05 -10.63 -4.73
CA SER A 173 7.48 -11.84 -5.32
C SER A 173 6.62 -11.54 -6.54
N LYS A 174 6.39 -12.57 -7.34
CA LYS A 174 5.57 -12.56 -8.56
C LYS A 174 4.15 -12.05 -8.31
N VAL A 175 3.58 -11.44 -9.36
CA VAL A 175 2.20 -10.91 -9.38
C VAL A 175 1.55 -11.17 -10.74
N GLY A 176 0.23 -11.17 -10.80
CA GLY A 176 -0.49 -11.32 -12.06
C GLY A 176 -0.47 -10.07 -12.94
N GLY A 177 -0.58 -10.27 -14.26
CA GLY A 177 -0.88 -9.22 -15.22
C GLY A 177 0.23 -8.19 -15.48
N VAL A 178 1.50 -8.55 -15.30
CA VAL A 178 2.63 -7.62 -15.43
C VAL A 178 2.69 -6.96 -16.80
N TYR A 179 2.37 -7.68 -17.89
CA TYR A 179 2.31 -7.10 -19.24
C TYR A 179 1.33 -5.92 -19.32
N TRP A 180 0.07 -6.13 -18.92
CA TRP A 180 -0.97 -5.08 -18.99
C TRP A 180 -0.66 -3.91 -18.05
N LYS A 181 -0.12 -4.21 -16.87
CA LYS A 181 0.34 -3.22 -15.90
C LYS A 181 1.43 -2.33 -16.50
N ALA A 182 2.46 -2.93 -17.06
CA ALA A 182 3.58 -2.21 -17.67
C ALA A 182 3.14 -1.43 -18.92
N LEU A 183 2.25 -1.99 -19.73
CA LEU A 183 1.68 -1.31 -20.90
C LEU A 183 0.85 -0.08 -20.49
N ALA A 184 0.07 -0.17 -19.40
CA ALA A 184 -0.66 0.99 -18.88
C ALA A 184 0.29 2.08 -18.38
N ALA A 185 1.34 1.71 -17.66
CA ALA A 185 2.39 2.65 -17.22
C ALA A 185 3.05 3.35 -18.42
N ALA A 186 3.45 2.59 -19.45
CA ALA A 186 4.06 3.10 -20.65
C ALA A 186 3.16 4.11 -21.37
N ARG A 187 1.87 3.79 -21.55
CA ARG A 187 0.85 4.68 -22.14
C ARG A 187 0.69 5.99 -21.38
N SER A 188 0.95 5.99 -20.09
CA SER A 188 0.84 7.19 -19.24
C SER A 188 2.15 7.97 -19.10
N GLY A 189 3.18 7.59 -19.86
CA GLY A 189 4.45 8.31 -19.91
C GLY A 189 5.46 7.91 -18.84
N ALA A 190 5.30 6.72 -18.23
CA ALA A 190 6.33 6.15 -17.36
C ALA A 190 7.66 6.05 -18.11
N ARG A 191 8.76 6.44 -17.46
CA ARG A 191 10.11 6.24 -17.98
C ARG A 191 10.75 4.95 -17.47
N THR A 192 10.30 4.51 -16.30
CA THR A 192 10.78 3.27 -15.68
C THR A 192 9.63 2.50 -15.08
N VAL A 193 9.58 1.21 -15.36
CA VAL A 193 8.65 0.27 -14.73
C VAL A 193 9.46 -0.77 -13.94
N ILE A 194 9.19 -0.87 -12.64
CA ILE A 194 9.84 -1.81 -11.73
C ILE A 194 8.91 -2.99 -11.50
N ILE A 195 9.44 -4.19 -11.72
CA ILE A 195 8.71 -5.46 -11.62
C ILE A 195 9.53 -6.49 -10.84
N PRO A 196 8.95 -7.60 -10.39
CA PRO A 196 9.71 -8.72 -9.88
C PRO A 196 10.70 -9.25 -10.93
N SER A 197 11.94 -9.51 -10.55
CA SER A 197 12.99 -9.98 -11.48
C SER A 197 12.65 -11.31 -12.17
N SER A 198 11.80 -12.10 -11.54
CA SER A 198 11.30 -13.37 -12.08
C SER A 198 10.22 -13.21 -13.17
N GLU A 199 9.81 -11.97 -13.47
CA GLU A 199 8.76 -11.63 -14.44
C GLU A 199 9.24 -10.74 -15.59
N MET A 200 10.52 -10.81 -15.92
CA MET A 200 11.06 -10.18 -17.13
C MET A 200 10.54 -10.85 -18.41
N VAL A 201 10.08 -12.10 -18.29
CA VAL A 201 9.35 -12.82 -19.34
C VAL A 201 7.90 -13.00 -18.88
N VAL A 202 6.94 -12.54 -19.67
CA VAL A 202 5.54 -12.41 -19.29
C VAL A 202 4.60 -13.09 -20.30
N SER A 203 3.43 -13.51 -19.83
CA SER A 203 2.32 -13.87 -20.71
C SER A 203 1.64 -12.61 -21.22
N THR A 204 1.30 -12.58 -22.50
CA THR A 204 0.52 -11.52 -23.14
C THR A 204 -0.93 -11.91 -23.39
N THR A 205 -1.31 -13.15 -23.02
CA THR A 205 -2.64 -13.71 -23.27
C THR A 205 -3.49 -13.85 -22.02
N SER A 206 -2.87 -14.07 -20.85
CA SER A 206 -3.59 -14.19 -19.58
C SER A 206 -2.78 -13.63 -18.41
N PRO A 207 -3.38 -12.76 -17.57
CA PRO A 207 -2.73 -12.24 -16.38
C PRO A 207 -2.57 -13.30 -15.27
N LEU A 208 -3.29 -14.40 -15.36
CA LEU A 208 -3.20 -15.51 -14.41
C LEU A 208 -2.07 -16.49 -14.76
N ASP A 209 -1.55 -16.44 -15.99
CA ASP A 209 -0.42 -17.27 -16.39
C ASP A 209 0.90 -16.64 -15.95
N MET A 210 1.36 -17.03 -14.77
CA MET A 210 2.65 -16.65 -14.21
C MET A 210 3.76 -17.67 -14.53
N SER A 211 3.49 -18.64 -15.43
CA SER A 211 4.44 -19.72 -15.73
C SER A 211 5.59 -19.29 -16.65
N ALA A 212 5.41 -18.19 -17.37
CA ALA A 212 6.30 -17.68 -18.41
C ALA A 212 6.66 -18.72 -19.53
N LYS A 213 5.94 -19.85 -19.60
CA LYS A 213 6.13 -20.82 -20.69
C LYS A 213 5.61 -20.23 -22.00
N GLY A 214 6.51 -20.07 -22.96
CA GLY A 214 6.17 -19.42 -24.24
C GLY A 214 5.90 -17.92 -24.12
N GLY A 215 6.26 -17.31 -22.99
CA GLY A 215 6.14 -15.87 -22.79
C GLY A 215 7.16 -15.06 -23.60
N ALA A 216 6.92 -13.77 -23.67
CA ALA A 216 7.78 -12.81 -24.34
C ALA A 216 8.56 -11.94 -23.34
N ASN A 217 9.71 -11.44 -23.75
CA ASN A 217 10.42 -10.45 -22.95
C ASN A 217 9.57 -9.18 -22.85
N LEU A 218 9.36 -8.67 -21.65
CA LEU A 218 8.48 -7.55 -21.38
C LEU A 218 8.95 -6.27 -22.09
N HIS A 219 10.24 -5.99 -22.07
CA HIS A 219 10.81 -4.81 -22.74
C HIS A 219 10.54 -4.86 -24.23
N ASP A 220 10.81 -6.02 -24.87
CA ASP A 220 10.59 -6.21 -26.30
C ASP A 220 9.11 -6.05 -26.70
N GLU A 221 8.19 -6.51 -25.84
CA GLU A 221 6.75 -6.35 -26.08
C GLU A 221 6.27 -4.90 -25.94
N LEU A 222 6.85 -4.13 -25.02
CA LEU A 222 6.59 -2.70 -24.91
C LEU A 222 7.15 -1.94 -26.11
N GLU A 223 8.35 -2.28 -26.55
CA GLU A 223 8.99 -1.67 -27.74
C GLU A 223 8.18 -1.97 -29.02
N LYS A 224 7.74 -3.22 -29.22
CA LYS A 224 6.81 -3.58 -30.34
C LYS A 224 5.50 -2.81 -30.28
N SER A 225 5.06 -2.43 -29.09
CA SER A 225 3.87 -1.61 -28.87
C SER A 225 4.13 -0.10 -29.05
N GLY A 226 5.35 0.29 -29.40
CA GLY A 226 5.75 1.68 -29.67
C GLY A 226 6.17 2.47 -28.42
N TYR A 227 6.51 1.80 -27.31
CA TYR A 227 6.89 2.45 -26.06
C TYR A 227 8.35 2.15 -25.69
N ASP A 228 9.15 3.22 -25.58
CA ASP A 228 10.51 3.16 -25.05
C ASP A 228 10.47 3.38 -23.53
N VAL A 229 10.34 2.30 -22.78
CA VAL A 229 10.26 2.29 -21.32
C VAL A 229 11.30 1.36 -20.73
N ARG A 230 12.07 1.87 -19.81
CA ARG A 230 13.04 1.06 -19.07
C ARG A 230 12.32 0.08 -18.14
N VAL A 231 12.48 -1.21 -18.37
CA VAL A 231 11.99 -2.27 -17.50
C VAL A 231 13.11 -2.71 -16.55
N VAL A 232 12.83 -2.69 -15.25
CA VAL A 232 13.79 -3.06 -14.20
C VAL A 232 13.22 -4.20 -13.37
N GLY A 233 13.86 -5.35 -13.44
CA GLY A 233 13.54 -6.50 -12.58
C GLY A 233 14.28 -6.40 -11.25
N VAL A 234 13.55 -6.45 -10.13
CA VAL A 234 14.12 -6.40 -8.78
C VAL A 234 13.79 -7.66 -7.97
N LYS A 235 14.70 -8.06 -7.08
CA LYS A 235 14.52 -9.20 -6.17
C LYS A 235 13.99 -8.76 -4.80
N ASN A 236 14.29 -7.54 -4.40
CA ASN A 236 13.94 -6.98 -3.10
C ASN A 236 13.74 -5.46 -3.20
N ILE A 237 13.25 -4.85 -2.12
CA ILE A 237 13.01 -3.41 -2.05
C ILE A 237 14.31 -2.61 -2.17
N ASP A 238 15.43 -3.12 -1.66
CA ASP A 238 16.71 -2.39 -1.64
C ASP A 238 17.24 -2.17 -3.06
N GLU A 239 16.96 -3.11 -3.97
CA GLU A 239 17.25 -2.95 -5.41
C GLU A 239 16.30 -1.94 -6.09
N ALA A 240 15.09 -1.75 -5.58
CA ALA A 240 14.10 -0.84 -6.15
C ALA A 240 14.30 0.63 -5.72
N LEU A 241 14.62 0.87 -4.44
CA LEU A 241 14.72 2.21 -3.85
C LEU A 241 15.58 3.21 -4.64
N PRO A 242 16.76 2.86 -5.20
CA PRO A 242 17.57 3.79 -5.98
C PRO A 242 16.85 4.41 -7.18
N TYR A 243 15.93 3.69 -7.82
CA TYR A 243 15.17 4.20 -8.96
C TYR A 243 14.08 5.17 -8.55
N TYR A 244 13.48 4.95 -7.38
CA TYR A 244 12.44 5.84 -6.86
C TYR A 244 13.00 7.14 -6.28
N PHE A 245 14.27 7.17 -5.90
CA PHE A 245 14.88 8.31 -5.21
C PHE A 245 16.10 8.91 -5.97
N SER A 246 16.21 8.57 -7.26
CA SER A 246 17.21 9.13 -8.18
C SER A 246 16.86 10.54 -8.65
#